data_a4e7918c3c49edcc85bd366f1992eb73
#
_entry.id   a4e7918c3c49edcc85bd366f1992eb73
#
_cell.length_a   1.000
_cell.length_b   1.000
_cell.length_c   1.000
_cell.angle_alpha   90.00
_cell.angle_beta   90.00
_cell.angle_gamma   90.00
#
_symmetry.space_group_name_H-M   'P 1'
#
loop_
_entity.id
_entity.type
_entity.pdbx_description
1 polymer ?
#
loop_
_entity_poly.entity_id
_entity_poly.type
_entity_poly.pdbx_seq_one_letter_code
_entity_poly.pdbx_strand_id
1 'polypeptide(L)'
;INDKVPEKFAFLFVGQWTKGGYGEDRKDIARMIKVFYESFANKKTQPALILKTNGATYSILDKEDILRKIKEVKNMFPSDWKLPNIYLLHGSLSDEEMNKLYNHPKVKTMVSFTHGEGFGRPLLEATMTGLPVIATSWSGHLDFLSKENSLLLGGELKQVPKSQVWENIIIPESKWFNVNESQAYKALNYTYDNYHVFIKKNGKSLMKKNRENFTLNKMIEKLDTMVENYTSNMVQQVGLKLPKLK
;
A
#
# COMPACT_ATOMS: atom_id res chain seq x y z
N ILE A 1 17.16 -10.26 -3.02
CA ILE A 1 16.82 -9.36 -4.16
C ILE A 1 18.04 -9.18 -5.06
N ASN A 2 19.24 -8.93 -4.52
CA ASN A 2 20.43 -8.59 -5.32
C ASN A 2 20.71 -9.58 -6.45
N ASP A 3 20.66 -10.87 -6.17
CA ASP A 3 21.06 -11.93 -7.12
C ASP A 3 19.90 -12.44 -7.97
N LYS A 4 18.65 -12.16 -7.57
CA LYS A 4 17.45 -12.70 -8.23
C LYS A 4 16.65 -11.68 -9.04
N VAL A 5 16.90 -10.39 -8.85
CA VAL A 5 16.23 -9.30 -9.57
C VAL A 5 17.31 -8.54 -10.34
N PRO A 6 17.52 -8.82 -11.64
CA PRO A 6 18.55 -8.16 -12.44
C PRO A 6 18.24 -6.70 -12.74
N GLU A 7 16.96 -6.30 -12.73
CA GLU A 7 16.51 -4.96 -13.03
C GLU A 7 17.07 -3.94 -12.03
N LYS A 8 17.44 -2.75 -12.53
CA LYS A 8 17.93 -1.64 -11.70
C LYS A 8 16.81 -0.81 -11.08
N PHE A 9 15.58 -0.98 -11.56
CA PHE A 9 14.37 -0.32 -11.10
C PHE A 9 13.30 -1.35 -10.79
N ALA A 10 12.80 -1.37 -9.57
CA ALA A 10 11.67 -2.17 -9.18
C ALA A 10 10.59 -1.31 -8.50
N PHE A 11 9.36 -1.49 -8.92
CA PHE A 11 8.19 -1.11 -8.14
C PHE A 11 7.98 -2.14 -7.04
N LEU A 12 7.46 -1.73 -5.91
CA LEU A 12 7.15 -2.59 -4.76
C LEU A 12 5.66 -2.50 -4.43
N PHE A 13 5.04 -3.62 -4.24
CA PHE A 13 3.74 -3.75 -3.57
C PHE A 13 3.92 -4.53 -2.26
N VAL A 14 3.24 -4.09 -1.20
CA VAL A 14 3.17 -4.78 0.10
C VAL A 14 1.72 -4.88 0.55
N GLY A 15 1.23 -6.08 0.73
CA GLY A 15 -0.13 -6.32 1.18
C GLY A 15 -0.59 -7.76 1.00
N GLN A 16 -1.76 -8.09 1.51
CA GLN A 16 -2.35 -9.41 1.33
C GLN A 16 -3.17 -9.46 0.04
N TRP A 17 -3.06 -10.58 -0.68
CA TRP A 17 -3.89 -10.92 -1.82
C TRP A 17 -4.87 -12.03 -1.44
N THR A 18 -5.94 -11.65 -0.81
CA THR A 18 -6.97 -12.58 -0.32
C THR A 18 -7.89 -13.08 -1.46
N LYS A 19 -9.10 -13.48 -1.13
CA LYS A 19 -10.08 -14.00 -2.09
C LYS A 19 -10.48 -12.93 -3.12
N GLY A 20 -10.86 -13.39 -4.30
CA GLY A 20 -11.40 -12.59 -5.39
C GLY A 20 -10.65 -12.81 -6.69
N GLY A 21 -11.39 -12.68 -7.80
CA GLY A 21 -10.87 -12.65 -9.15
C GLY A 21 -10.31 -11.28 -9.52
N TYR A 22 -10.19 -11.03 -10.81
CA TYR A 22 -9.74 -9.73 -11.33
C TYR A 22 -10.67 -8.59 -10.89
N GLY A 23 -10.11 -7.59 -10.18
CA GLY A 23 -10.87 -6.44 -9.67
C GLY A 23 -11.77 -6.74 -8.47
N GLU A 24 -11.71 -7.94 -7.93
CA GLU A 24 -12.55 -8.35 -6.79
C GLU A 24 -11.79 -8.44 -5.47
N ASP A 25 -10.47 -8.44 -5.47
CA ASP A 25 -9.69 -8.39 -4.23
C ASP A 25 -9.56 -6.95 -3.70
N ARG A 26 -9.63 -6.77 -2.38
CA ARG A 26 -9.61 -5.45 -1.72
C ARG A 26 -8.38 -4.59 -2.07
N LYS A 27 -7.27 -5.20 -2.43
CA LYS A 27 -6.03 -4.50 -2.78
C LYS A 27 -5.89 -4.27 -4.29
N ASP A 28 -6.80 -4.81 -5.09
CA ASP A 28 -6.86 -4.71 -6.57
C ASP A 28 -5.52 -5.04 -7.25
N ILE A 29 -4.88 -6.12 -6.74
CA ILE A 29 -3.53 -6.51 -7.16
C ILE A 29 -3.52 -7.00 -8.60
N ALA A 30 -4.55 -7.74 -9.00
CA ALA A 30 -4.65 -8.25 -10.37
C ALA A 30 -4.73 -7.11 -11.40
N ARG A 31 -5.52 -6.06 -11.12
CA ARG A 31 -5.58 -4.84 -11.95
C ARG A 31 -4.24 -4.10 -11.94
N MET A 32 -3.59 -3.98 -10.80
CA MET A 32 -2.27 -3.35 -10.71
C MET A 32 -1.24 -4.09 -11.57
N ILE A 33 -1.23 -5.43 -11.55
CA ILE A 33 -0.38 -6.26 -12.42
C ILE A 33 -0.70 -6.02 -13.90
N LYS A 34 -1.99 -6.00 -14.25
CA LYS A 34 -2.41 -5.75 -15.65
C LYS A 34 -1.89 -4.41 -16.15
N VAL A 35 -2.14 -3.33 -15.40
CA VAL A 35 -1.68 -1.98 -15.79
C VAL A 35 -0.15 -1.90 -15.81
N PHE A 36 0.55 -2.60 -14.92
CA PHE A 36 2.01 -2.70 -14.95
C PHE A 36 2.51 -3.39 -16.24
N TYR A 37 1.91 -4.49 -16.63
CA TYR A 37 2.24 -5.15 -17.90
C TYR A 37 1.99 -4.23 -19.10
N GLU A 38 0.82 -3.60 -19.17
CA GLU A 38 0.49 -2.64 -20.25
C GLU A 38 1.48 -1.47 -20.32
N SER A 39 1.92 -0.98 -19.15
CA SER A 39 2.83 0.16 -19.06
C SER A 39 4.22 -0.14 -19.62
N PHE A 40 4.69 -1.37 -19.50
CA PHE A 40 6.10 -1.70 -19.76
C PHE A 40 6.31 -2.83 -20.76
N ALA A 41 5.25 -3.43 -21.30
CA ALA A 41 5.37 -4.46 -22.34
C ALA A 41 6.17 -3.94 -23.55
N ASN A 42 6.97 -4.83 -24.12
CA ASN A 42 7.75 -4.61 -25.36
C ASN A 42 8.77 -3.45 -25.30
N LYS A 43 8.98 -2.83 -24.13
CA LYS A 43 10.04 -1.83 -23.98
C LYS A 43 11.43 -2.51 -23.99
N LYS A 44 12.42 -1.81 -24.53
CA LYS A 44 13.83 -2.27 -24.57
C LYS A 44 14.36 -2.48 -23.14
N THR A 45 14.09 -1.56 -22.25
CA THR A 45 14.44 -1.65 -20.82
C THR A 45 13.15 -1.62 -20.01
N GLN A 46 12.96 -2.61 -19.15
CA GLN A 46 11.76 -2.78 -18.37
C GLN A 46 12.09 -2.73 -16.87
N PRO A 47 11.24 -2.09 -16.04
CA PRO A 47 11.33 -2.25 -14.60
C PRO A 47 10.81 -3.61 -14.16
N ALA A 48 11.10 -3.99 -12.90
CA ALA A 48 10.46 -5.12 -12.24
C ALA A 48 9.28 -4.66 -11.36
N LEU A 49 8.39 -5.59 -11.03
CA LEU A 49 7.43 -5.46 -9.94
C LEU A 49 7.73 -6.52 -8.89
N ILE A 50 8.01 -6.11 -7.66
CA ILE A 50 8.17 -6.99 -6.52
C ILE A 50 6.86 -7.00 -5.74
N LEU A 51 6.25 -8.17 -5.61
CA LEU A 51 5.05 -8.41 -4.83
C LEU A 51 5.45 -9.04 -3.49
N LYS A 52 5.49 -8.26 -2.42
CA LYS A 52 5.55 -8.79 -1.05
C LYS A 52 4.11 -9.06 -0.62
N THR A 53 3.68 -10.28 -0.87
CA THR A 53 2.29 -10.66 -0.66
C THR A 53 2.15 -12.12 -0.22
N ASN A 54 1.06 -12.39 0.44
CA ASN A 54 0.52 -13.70 0.77
C ASN A 54 -1.01 -13.61 0.69
N GLY A 55 -1.69 -14.74 0.69
CA GLY A 55 -3.14 -14.80 0.89
C GLY A 55 -3.49 -14.79 2.37
N ALA A 56 -4.20 -15.80 2.83
CA ALA A 56 -4.57 -15.94 4.24
C ALA A 56 -3.45 -16.54 5.10
N THR A 57 -2.53 -17.27 4.49
CA THR A 57 -1.45 -18.02 5.19
C THR A 57 -0.10 -17.84 4.49
N TYR A 58 0.92 -18.57 4.99
CA TYR A 58 2.23 -18.67 4.36
C TYR A 58 2.52 -20.09 3.84
N SER A 59 1.48 -20.89 3.62
CA SER A 59 1.60 -22.26 3.14
C SER A 59 2.06 -22.33 1.68
N ILE A 60 2.50 -23.53 1.26
CA ILE A 60 2.83 -23.79 -0.14
C ILE A 60 1.61 -23.61 -1.04
N LEU A 61 0.41 -24.06 -0.59
CA LEU A 61 -0.83 -23.90 -1.33
C LEU A 61 -1.20 -22.43 -1.53
N ASP A 62 -0.98 -21.61 -0.51
CA ASP A 62 -1.18 -20.16 -0.60
C ASP A 62 -0.27 -19.52 -1.65
N LYS A 63 1.00 -19.93 -1.66
CA LYS A 63 1.97 -19.47 -2.67
C LYS A 63 1.56 -19.89 -4.08
N GLU A 64 1.12 -21.13 -4.24
CA GLU A 64 0.66 -21.67 -5.54
C GLU A 64 -0.58 -20.92 -6.05
N ASP A 65 -1.52 -20.60 -5.17
CA ASP A 65 -2.71 -19.80 -5.52
C ASP A 65 -2.31 -18.39 -6.01
N ILE A 66 -1.38 -17.73 -5.34
CA ILE A 66 -0.87 -16.43 -5.80
C ILE A 66 -0.16 -16.54 -7.15
N LEU A 67 0.68 -17.55 -7.35
CA LEU A 67 1.35 -17.78 -8.64
C LEU A 67 0.33 -18.06 -9.76
N ARG A 68 -0.73 -18.81 -9.47
CA ARG A 68 -1.84 -19.06 -10.40
C ARG A 68 -2.52 -17.74 -10.79
N LYS A 69 -2.86 -16.88 -9.83
CA LYS A 69 -3.47 -15.57 -10.07
C LYS A 69 -2.57 -14.67 -10.93
N ILE A 70 -1.26 -14.64 -10.67
CA ILE A 70 -0.30 -13.90 -11.51
C ILE A 70 -0.31 -14.44 -12.94
N LYS A 71 -0.32 -15.76 -13.10
CA LYS A 71 -0.36 -16.43 -14.42
C LYS A 71 -1.67 -16.12 -15.16
N GLU A 72 -2.81 -16.07 -14.47
CA GLU A 72 -4.10 -15.70 -15.06
C GLU A 72 -4.06 -14.28 -15.64
N VAL A 73 -3.51 -13.30 -14.91
CA VAL A 73 -3.34 -11.93 -15.45
C VAL A 73 -2.35 -11.93 -16.62
N LYS A 74 -1.25 -12.68 -16.53
CA LYS A 74 -0.29 -12.81 -17.64
C LYS A 74 -0.93 -13.35 -18.91
N ASN A 75 -1.82 -14.32 -18.79
CA ASN A 75 -2.52 -14.95 -19.91
C ASN A 75 -3.56 -14.02 -20.60
N MET A 76 -3.83 -12.85 -20.04
CA MET A 76 -4.67 -11.82 -20.70
C MET A 76 -3.92 -11.11 -21.84
N PHE A 77 -2.60 -11.32 -21.96
CA PHE A 77 -1.75 -10.66 -22.94
C PHE A 77 -1.32 -11.62 -24.05
N PRO A 78 -1.06 -11.11 -25.26
CA PRO A 78 -0.54 -11.91 -26.35
C PRO A 78 0.77 -12.64 -25.95
N SER A 79 0.94 -13.88 -26.37
CA SER A 79 2.09 -14.71 -26.02
C SER A 79 3.42 -14.22 -26.60
N ASP A 80 3.37 -13.42 -27.66
CA ASP A 80 4.51 -12.78 -28.31
C ASP A 80 4.95 -11.47 -27.64
N TRP A 81 4.18 -10.97 -26.69
CA TRP A 81 4.56 -9.79 -25.94
C TRP A 81 5.68 -10.10 -24.94
N LYS A 82 6.72 -9.25 -24.98
CA LYS A 82 7.75 -9.25 -23.93
C LYS A 82 7.25 -8.49 -22.71
N LEU A 83 6.71 -9.20 -21.75
CA LEU A 83 6.21 -8.62 -20.50
C LEU A 83 7.35 -8.36 -19.50
N PRO A 84 7.27 -7.31 -18.66
CA PRO A 84 8.22 -7.07 -17.58
C PRO A 84 8.13 -8.17 -16.51
N ASN A 85 9.21 -8.36 -15.76
CA ASN A 85 9.26 -9.40 -14.73
C ASN A 85 8.49 -9.02 -13.48
N ILE A 86 7.79 -10.00 -12.89
CA ILE A 86 7.17 -9.94 -11.58
C ILE A 86 7.85 -10.94 -10.66
N TYR A 87 8.24 -10.48 -9.48
CA TYR A 87 8.89 -11.32 -8.46
C TYR A 87 7.98 -11.43 -7.24
N LEU A 88 7.66 -12.64 -6.86
CA LEU A 88 6.88 -12.93 -5.65
C LEU A 88 7.82 -13.11 -4.45
N LEU A 89 7.64 -12.30 -3.44
CA LEU A 89 8.25 -12.41 -2.13
C LEU A 89 7.17 -12.89 -1.14
N HIS A 90 6.97 -14.20 -1.11
CA HIS A 90 6.00 -14.88 -0.25
C HIS A 90 6.62 -15.27 1.09
N GLY A 91 5.87 -15.23 2.15
CA GLY A 91 6.30 -15.58 3.50
C GLY A 91 6.30 -14.39 4.47
N SER A 92 6.56 -14.66 5.74
CA SER A 92 6.74 -13.61 6.75
C SER A 92 8.13 -12.99 6.63
N LEU A 93 8.22 -11.70 6.88
CA LEU A 93 9.47 -10.97 7.06
C LEU A 93 9.44 -10.28 8.42
N SER A 94 10.58 -10.24 9.10
CA SER A 94 10.74 -9.44 10.32
C SER A 94 10.69 -7.94 10.00
N ASP A 95 10.52 -7.09 11.01
CA ASP A 95 10.54 -5.63 10.83
C ASP A 95 11.86 -5.14 10.25
N GLU A 96 12.99 -5.78 10.62
CA GLU A 96 14.30 -5.48 10.04
C GLU A 96 14.39 -5.85 8.56
N GLU A 97 13.84 -7.00 8.18
CA GLU A 97 13.80 -7.45 6.79
C GLU A 97 12.88 -6.57 5.95
N MET A 98 11.74 -6.16 6.49
CA MET A 98 10.85 -5.19 5.86
C MET A 98 11.54 -3.84 5.68
N ASN A 99 12.25 -3.35 6.69
CA ASN A 99 13.03 -2.13 6.57
C ASN A 99 14.13 -2.24 5.49
N LYS A 100 14.86 -3.35 5.43
CA LYS A 100 15.83 -3.64 4.35
C LYS A 100 15.17 -3.69 2.98
N LEU A 101 13.94 -4.22 2.88
CA LEU A 101 13.18 -4.26 1.63
C LEU A 101 12.82 -2.83 1.15
N TYR A 102 12.25 -2.00 2.01
CA TYR A 102 11.89 -0.62 1.67
C TYR A 102 13.12 0.25 1.32
N ASN A 103 14.27 0.00 1.95
CA ASN A 103 15.52 0.73 1.68
C ASN A 103 16.38 0.10 0.58
N HIS A 104 15.93 -0.99 -0.05
CA HIS A 104 16.74 -1.70 -1.03
C HIS A 104 17.01 -0.82 -2.26
N PRO A 105 18.28 -0.70 -2.74
CA PRO A 105 18.65 0.25 -3.79
C PRO A 105 17.96 0.03 -5.13
N LYS A 106 17.46 -1.17 -5.42
CA LYS A 106 16.67 -1.48 -6.62
C LYS A 106 15.18 -1.14 -6.48
N VAL A 107 14.65 -1.08 -5.25
CA VAL A 107 13.28 -0.65 -4.96
C VAL A 107 13.21 0.87 -5.06
N LYS A 108 12.40 1.36 -5.96
CA LYS A 108 12.37 2.79 -6.30
C LYS A 108 11.05 3.47 -5.95
N THR A 109 9.96 2.75 -5.95
CA THR A 109 8.62 3.31 -5.73
C THR A 109 7.70 2.23 -5.19
N MET A 110 6.91 2.56 -4.18
CA MET A 110 5.80 1.72 -3.76
C MET A 110 4.54 2.04 -4.56
N VAL A 111 3.78 1.01 -4.94
CA VAL A 111 2.54 1.14 -5.69
C VAL A 111 1.42 0.36 -5.02
N SER A 112 0.22 0.96 -4.94
CA SER A 112 -0.97 0.31 -4.39
C SER A 112 -2.23 0.83 -5.07
N PHE A 113 -3.05 -0.08 -5.59
CA PHE A 113 -4.35 0.23 -6.20
C PHE A 113 -5.51 -0.11 -5.25
N THR A 114 -5.23 -0.20 -3.96
CA THR A 114 -6.22 -0.57 -2.95
C THR A 114 -7.54 0.16 -3.11
N HIS A 115 -8.64 -0.55 -2.97
CA HIS A 115 -10.00 0.00 -2.97
C HIS A 115 -10.30 0.87 -1.73
N GLY A 116 -9.47 0.76 -0.69
CA GLY A 116 -9.54 1.54 0.53
C GLY A 116 -8.64 0.97 1.64
N GLU A 117 -8.16 1.85 2.49
CA GLU A 117 -7.35 1.54 3.66
C GLU A 117 -7.95 2.20 4.90
N GLY A 118 -8.03 1.48 6.01
CA GLY A 118 -8.32 2.13 7.28
C GLY A 118 -7.25 3.17 7.64
N PHE A 119 -5.98 2.79 7.50
CA PHE A 119 -4.84 3.68 7.70
C PHE A 119 -3.78 3.53 6.60
N GLY A 120 -3.45 2.29 6.23
CA GLY A 120 -2.43 2.01 5.20
C GLY A 120 -1.01 1.95 5.74
N ARG A 121 -0.80 1.21 6.85
CA ARG A 121 0.50 1.07 7.52
C ARG A 121 1.67 0.77 6.56
N PRO A 122 1.60 -0.18 5.59
CA PRO A 122 2.70 -0.42 4.66
C PRO A 122 3.05 0.80 3.79
N LEU A 123 2.07 1.63 3.43
CA LEU A 123 2.31 2.87 2.69
C LEU A 123 3.02 3.90 3.56
N LEU A 124 2.62 4.06 4.84
CA LEU A 124 3.30 4.93 5.77
C LEU A 124 4.75 4.47 5.99
N GLU A 125 4.99 3.19 6.27
CA GLU A 125 6.32 2.60 6.44
C GLU A 125 7.23 2.89 5.25
N ALA A 126 6.73 2.73 4.03
CA ALA A 126 7.47 3.08 2.82
C ALA A 126 7.85 4.56 2.77
N THR A 127 6.94 5.46 3.12
CA THR A 127 7.23 6.90 3.14
C THR A 127 8.29 7.26 4.19
N MET A 128 8.31 6.55 5.34
CA MET A 128 9.30 6.77 6.40
C MET A 128 10.74 6.46 5.96
N THR A 129 10.91 5.67 4.89
CA THR A 129 12.23 5.40 4.30
C THR A 129 12.59 6.34 3.15
N GLY A 130 11.68 7.24 2.78
CA GLY A 130 11.83 8.13 1.63
C GLY A 130 11.48 7.48 0.30
N LEU A 131 10.85 6.31 0.32
CA LEU A 131 10.37 5.63 -0.87
C LEU A 131 9.15 6.40 -1.42
N PRO A 132 9.17 6.85 -2.68
CA PRO A 132 8.02 7.48 -3.32
C PRO A 132 6.82 6.52 -3.39
N VAL A 133 5.62 7.08 -3.37
CA VAL A 133 4.38 6.30 -3.36
C VAL A 133 3.46 6.70 -4.49
N ILE A 134 2.91 5.69 -5.17
CA ILE A 134 1.76 5.78 -6.07
C ILE A 134 0.61 5.05 -5.37
N ALA A 135 -0.49 5.74 -5.08
CA ALA A 135 -1.65 5.14 -4.40
C ALA A 135 -2.95 5.78 -4.87
N THR A 136 -4.08 5.15 -4.55
CA THR A 136 -5.41 5.70 -4.84
C THR A 136 -5.66 6.99 -4.05
N SER A 137 -6.40 7.94 -4.63
CA SER A 137 -6.76 9.21 -3.98
C SER A 137 -8.00 9.07 -3.08
N TRP A 138 -8.06 8.00 -2.28
CA TRP A 138 -9.23 7.65 -1.47
C TRP A 138 -8.85 6.97 -0.16
N SER A 139 -9.51 7.36 0.93
CA SER A 139 -9.51 6.73 2.25
C SER A 139 -8.30 7.05 3.16
N GLY A 140 -8.10 6.30 4.25
CA GLY A 140 -7.27 6.68 5.40
C GLY A 140 -5.79 6.94 5.15
N HIS A 141 -5.20 6.45 4.07
CA HIS A 141 -3.81 6.77 3.74
C HIS A 141 -3.62 8.22 3.25
N LEU A 142 -4.69 8.95 2.97
CA LEU A 142 -4.61 10.37 2.63
C LEU A 142 -4.24 11.27 3.82
N ASP A 143 -4.30 10.76 5.04
CA ASP A 143 -3.83 11.47 6.23
C ASP A 143 -2.33 11.78 6.16
N PHE A 144 -1.56 10.91 5.51
CA PHE A 144 -0.11 11.07 5.39
C PHE A 144 0.41 11.14 3.94
N LEU A 145 -0.41 10.86 2.93
CA LEU A 145 -0.08 11.08 1.52
C LEU A 145 -0.71 12.36 1.01
N SER A 146 0.07 13.21 0.37
CA SER A 146 -0.42 14.45 -0.23
C SER A 146 -0.13 14.50 -1.73
N LYS A 147 -0.93 15.25 -2.48
CA LYS A 147 -0.75 15.44 -3.94
C LYS A 147 0.58 16.08 -4.31
N GLU A 148 1.16 16.87 -3.40
CA GLU A 148 2.43 17.57 -3.63
C GLU A 148 3.62 16.59 -3.58
N ASN A 149 3.50 15.50 -2.81
CA ASN A 149 4.61 14.61 -2.51
C ASN A 149 4.35 13.14 -2.90
N SER A 150 3.17 12.83 -3.42
CA SER A 150 2.76 11.47 -3.83
C SER A 150 2.02 11.53 -5.16
N LEU A 151 2.03 10.44 -5.91
CA LEU A 151 1.20 10.30 -7.09
C LEU A 151 -0.13 9.64 -6.70
N LEU A 152 -1.14 10.47 -6.50
CA LEU A 152 -2.48 10.03 -6.12
C LEU A 152 -3.33 9.80 -7.37
N LEU A 153 -3.77 8.55 -7.54
CA LEU A 153 -4.54 8.08 -8.67
C LEU A 153 -6.03 8.37 -8.47
N GLY A 154 -6.62 9.09 -9.40
CA GLY A 154 -8.06 9.29 -9.45
C GLY A 154 -8.82 8.02 -9.82
N GLY A 155 -10.11 8.05 -9.60
CA GLY A 155 -11.00 6.93 -9.87
C GLY A 155 -12.43 7.24 -9.45
N GLU A 156 -13.22 6.20 -9.25
CA GLU A 156 -14.63 6.31 -8.90
C GLU A 156 -15.05 5.27 -7.86
N LEU A 157 -16.07 5.59 -7.06
CA LEU A 157 -16.70 4.67 -6.13
C LEU A 157 -17.71 3.79 -6.86
N LYS A 158 -17.49 2.48 -6.88
CA LYS A 158 -18.41 1.46 -7.42
C LYS A 158 -18.88 0.55 -6.31
N GLN A 159 -20.05 -0.02 -6.49
CA GLN A 159 -20.60 -1.01 -5.58
C GLN A 159 -19.65 -2.20 -5.45
N VAL A 160 -19.52 -2.71 -4.23
CA VAL A 160 -18.72 -3.90 -3.94
C VAL A 160 -19.26 -5.10 -4.74
N PRO A 161 -18.40 -5.90 -5.37
CA PRO A 161 -18.83 -7.14 -6.03
C PRO A 161 -19.60 -8.06 -5.07
N LYS A 162 -20.65 -8.71 -5.54
CA LYS A 162 -21.46 -9.62 -4.71
C LYS A 162 -20.61 -10.73 -4.07
N SER A 163 -19.57 -11.19 -4.77
CA SER A 163 -18.60 -12.20 -4.29
C SER A 163 -17.81 -11.75 -3.05
N GLN A 164 -17.76 -10.45 -2.78
CA GLN A 164 -17.02 -9.85 -1.67
C GLN A 164 -17.93 -9.36 -0.53
N VAL A 165 -19.23 -9.48 -0.69
CA VAL A 165 -20.19 -9.20 0.38
C VAL A 165 -19.97 -10.21 1.51
N TRP A 166 -19.80 -9.69 2.72
CA TRP A 166 -19.61 -10.47 3.93
C TRP A 166 -20.51 -9.91 5.02
N GLU A 167 -21.46 -10.72 5.45
CA GLU A 167 -22.49 -10.31 6.40
C GLU A 167 -21.88 -9.57 7.60
N ASN A 168 -22.47 -8.42 7.94
CA ASN A 168 -22.05 -7.51 9.02
C ASN A 168 -20.64 -6.90 8.90
N ILE A 169 -19.89 -7.16 7.80
CA ILE A 169 -18.55 -6.63 7.60
C ILE A 169 -18.48 -5.81 6.31
N ILE A 170 -18.85 -6.40 5.18
CA ILE A 170 -18.95 -5.72 3.88
C ILE A 170 -20.39 -5.87 3.40
N ILE A 171 -21.21 -4.88 3.71
CA ILE A 171 -22.64 -4.89 3.34
C ILE A 171 -22.83 -4.63 1.84
N PRO A 172 -23.93 -5.10 1.23
CA PRO A 172 -24.17 -4.95 -0.20
C PRO A 172 -24.14 -3.49 -0.71
N GLU A 173 -24.48 -2.54 0.14
CA GLU A 173 -24.49 -1.09 -0.17
C GLU A 173 -23.11 -0.46 -0.12
N SER A 174 -22.10 -1.16 0.39
CA SER A 174 -20.72 -0.69 0.46
C SER A 174 -20.17 -0.37 -0.93
N LYS A 175 -19.29 0.62 -0.99
CA LYS A 175 -18.63 1.01 -2.23
C LYS A 175 -17.13 0.92 -2.09
N TRP A 176 -16.48 0.47 -3.15
CA TRP A 176 -15.05 0.42 -3.30
C TRP A 176 -14.56 1.45 -4.31
N PHE A 177 -13.43 2.08 -4.02
CA PHE A 177 -12.81 3.00 -4.95
C PHE A 177 -12.06 2.21 -6.03
N ASN A 178 -12.43 2.43 -7.29
CA ASN A 178 -11.80 1.79 -8.44
C ASN A 178 -10.92 2.80 -9.16
N VAL A 179 -9.64 2.47 -9.28
CA VAL A 179 -8.65 3.33 -9.92
C VAL A 179 -8.94 3.55 -11.41
N ASN A 180 -8.65 4.74 -11.90
CA ASN A 180 -8.63 5.00 -13.35
C ASN A 180 -7.35 4.42 -13.95
N GLU A 181 -7.48 3.33 -14.73
CA GLU A 181 -6.35 2.61 -15.34
C GLU A 181 -5.49 3.48 -16.25
N SER A 182 -6.09 4.41 -16.99
CA SER A 182 -5.33 5.34 -17.85
C SER A 182 -4.45 6.30 -17.03
N GLN A 183 -4.96 6.79 -15.89
CA GLN A 183 -4.14 7.60 -14.98
C GLN A 183 -3.03 6.77 -14.34
N ALA A 184 -3.34 5.54 -13.93
CA ALA A 184 -2.37 4.61 -13.36
C ALA A 184 -1.25 4.28 -14.36
N TYR A 185 -1.61 3.98 -15.61
CA TYR A 185 -0.65 3.79 -16.70
C TYR A 185 0.29 4.99 -16.86
N LYS A 186 -0.26 6.20 -16.92
CA LYS A 186 0.53 7.44 -17.02
C LYS A 186 1.43 7.64 -15.82
N ALA A 187 0.93 7.39 -14.60
CA ALA A 187 1.70 7.54 -13.36
C ALA A 187 2.88 6.57 -13.28
N LEU A 188 2.70 5.31 -13.67
CA LEU A 188 3.77 4.32 -13.70
C LEU A 188 4.88 4.72 -14.69
N ASN A 189 4.52 5.10 -15.92
CA ASN A 189 5.47 5.56 -16.92
C ASN A 189 6.18 6.84 -16.47
N TYR A 190 5.43 7.86 -16.02
CA TYR A 190 6.00 9.10 -15.53
C TYR A 190 6.99 8.86 -14.39
N THR A 191 6.66 7.97 -13.45
CA THR A 191 7.55 7.62 -12.34
C THR A 191 8.84 6.98 -12.82
N TYR A 192 8.75 6.04 -13.73
CA TYR A 192 9.92 5.36 -14.28
C TYR A 192 10.84 6.32 -15.02
N ASP A 193 10.27 7.18 -15.87
CA ASP A 193 11.03 8.10 -16.73
C ASP A 193 11.62 9.28 -15.92
N ASN A 194 10.95 9.74 -14.86
CA ASN A 194 11.32 10.96 -14.12
C ASN A 194 11.83 10.70 -12.69
N TYR A 195 12.17 9.45 -12.35
CA TYR A 195 12.54 9.07 -10.98
C TYR A 195 13.66 9.93 -10.38
N HIS A 196 14.74 10.14 -11.13
CA HIS A 196 15.91 10.86 -10.63
C HIS A 196 15.70 12.37 -10.55
N VAL A 197 14.81 12.93 -11.36
CA VAL A 197 14.58 14.39 -11.46
C VAL A 197 13.64 14.88 -10.35
N PHE A 198 12.45 14.28 -10.25
CA PHE A 198 11.40 14.76 -9.35
C PHE A 198 10.98 13.76 -8.31
N ILE A 199 10.74 12.50 -8.70
CA ILE A 199 10.04 11.51 -7.86
C ILE A 199 10.82 11.20 -6.59
N LYS A 200 12.14 11.00 -6.68
CA LYS A 200 13.00 10.74 -5.52
C LYS A 200 13.03 11.92 -4.54
N LYS A 201 12.99 13.16 -5.04
CA LYS A 201 12.96 14.38 -4.21
C LYS A 201 11.65 14.46 -3.44
N ASN A 202 10.51 14.19 -4.10
CA ASN A 202 9.20 14.19 -3.49
C ASN A 202 9.09 13.15 -2.37
N GLY A 203 9.60 11.92 -2.59
CA GLY A 203 9.64 10.89 -1.55
C GLY A 203 10.44 11.32 -0.32
N LYS A 204 11.59 12.00 -0.50
CA LYS A 204 12.36 12.55 0.61
C LYS A 204 11.65 13.68 1.36
N SER A 205 10.93 14.54 0.65
CA SER A 205 10.11 15.59 1.25
C SER A 205 8.98 14.99 2.09
N LEU A 206 8.29 13.98 1.55
CA LEU A 206 7.25 13.25 2.27
C LEU A 206 7.78 12.53 3.51
N MET A 207 8.97 11.89 3.40
CA MET A 207 9.64 11.26 4.54
C MET A 207 9.83 12.24 5.69
N LYS A 208 10.35 13.45 5.42
CA LYS A 208 10.54 14.47 6.44
C LYS A 208 9.24 14.82 7.13
N LYS A 209 8.20 15.15 6.34
CA LYS A 209 6.86 15.49 6.86
C LYS A 209 6.29 14.36 7.73
N ASN A 210 6.38 13.10 7.27
CA ASN A 210 5.78 11.98 7.98
C ASN A 210 6.56 11.60 9.24
N ARG A 211 7.89 11.71 9.24
CA ARG A 211 8.70 11.53 10.44
C ARG A 211 8.44 12.57 11.52
N GLU A 212 8.02 13.78 11.14
CA GLU A 212 7.65 14.84 12.07
C GLU A 212 6.25 14.61 12.67
N ASN A 213 5.35 13.88 11.98
CA ASN A 213 3.92 13.83 12.34
C ASN A 213 3.39 12.44 12.71
N PHE A 214 4.03 11.35 12.27
CA PHE A 214 3.50 9.99 12.36
C PHE A 214 4.46 9.00 13.04
N THR A 215 5.41 9.49 13.85
CA THR A 215 6.21 8.62 14.73
C THR A 215 5.39 8.19 15.96
N LEU A 216 5.79 7.10 16.61
CA LEU A 216 5.16 6.63 17.83
C LEU A 216 5.10 7.74 18.90
N ASN A 217 6.19 8.49 19.09
CA ASN A 217 6.23 9.60 20.06
C ASN A 217 5.18 10.68 19.72
N LYS A 218 5.03 11.03 18.43
CA LYS A 218 4.02 12.00 18.01
C LYS A 218 2.58 11.47 18.17
N MET A 219 2.37 10.18 18.02
CA MET A 219 1.07 9.57 18.31
C MET A 219 0.77 9.57 19.80
N ILE A 220 1.76 9.30 20.66
CA ILE A 220 1.64 9.40 22.13
C ILE A 220 1.31 10.86 22.52
N GLU A 221 2.08 11.84 22.08
CA GLU A 221 1.81 13.27 22.35
C GLU A 221 0.37 13.69 21.98
N LYS A 222 -0.11 13.24 20.81
CA LYS A 222 -1.49 13.52 20.38
C LYS A 222 -2.52 12.82 21.28
N LEU A 223 -2.28 11.58 21.68
CA LEU A 223 -3.17 10.84 22.56
C LEU A 223 -3.23 11.49 23.94
N ASP A 224 -2.09 11.85 24.52
CA ASP A 224 -2.02 12.54 25.82
C ASP A 224 -2.81 13.83 25.77
N THR A 225 -2.62 14.66 24.75
CA THR A 225 -3.39 15.91 24.57
C THR A 225 -4.90 15.64 24.48
N MET A 226 -5.32 14.60 23.75
CA MET A 226 -6.72 14.22 23.67
C MET A 226 -7.26 13.79 25.04
N VAL A 227 -6.54 12.94 25.76
CA VAL A 227 -6.93 12.45 27.09
C VAL A 227 -7.04 13.64 28.06
N GLU A 228 -6.06 14.53 28.09
CA GLU A 228 -6.08 15.72 28.93
C GLU A 228 -7.31 16.61 28.64
N ASN A 229 -7.61 16.85 27.36
CA ASN A 229 -8.79 17.65 26.96
C ASN A 229 -10.12 17.03 27.41
N TYR A 230 -10.23 15.71 27.39
CA TYR A 230 -11.43 15.01 27.85
C TYR A 230 -11.51 14.89 29.37
N THR A 231 -10.38 14.72 30.06
CA THR A 231 -10.35 14.52 31.52
C THR A 231 -10.32 15.81 32.30
N SER A 232 -9.88 16.92 31.71
CA SER A 232 -9.84 18.24 32.38
C SER A 232 -11.19 18.72 32.93
N ASN A 233 -12.29 18.25 32.35
CA ASN A 233 -13.65 18.57 32.77
C ASN A 233 -14.29 17.49 33.67
N MET A 234 -13.56 16.41 33.95
CA MET A 234 -14.07 15.37 34.86
C MET A 234 -13.95 15.83 36.31
N VAL A 235 -15.03 15.68 37.07
CA VAL A 235 -15.03 15.96 38.49
C VAL A 235 -13.98 15.06 39.17
N GLN A 236 -12.93 15.67 39.72
CA GLN A 236 -11.95 14.91 40.50
C GLN A 236 -12.65 14.27 41.70
N GLN A 237 -12.50 12.96 41.86
CA GLN A 237 -12.96 12.28 43.05
C GLN A 237 -12.27 12.88 44.28
N VAL A 238 -13.01 13.63 45.06
CA VAL A 238 -12.54 14.13 46.36
C VAL A 238 -12.44 12.92 47.28
N GLY A 239 -11.24 12.60 47.77
CA GLY A 239 -11.04 11.50 48.70
C GLY A 239 -11.97 11.63 49.89
N LEU A 240 -12.85 10.68 50.07
CA LEU A 240 -13.75 10.59 51.24
C LEU A 240 -12.90 10.50 52.52
N LYS A 241 -12.83 11.58 53.29
CA LYS A 241 -12.33 11.55 54.67
C LYS A 241 -13.42 10.99 55.55
N LEU A 242 -13.36 9.73 55.87
CA LEU A 242 -14.25 9.12 56.87
C LEU A 242 -14.02 9.78 58.23
N PRO A 243 -15.10 10.20 58.95
CA PRO A 243 -14.98 10.70 60.32
C PRO A 243 -14.39 9.60 61.23
N LYS A 244 -13.42 9.97 62.06
CA LYS A 244 -12.92 9.07 63.10
C LYS A 244 -14.04 8.83 64.09
N LEU A 245 -14.48 7.60 64.26
CA LEU A 245 -15.34 7.18 65.36
C LEU A 245 -14.58 7.43 66.66
N LYS A 246 -15.23 8.18 67.56
CA LYS A 246 -14.75 8.36 68.96
C LYS A 246 -15.06 7.14 69.78
#